data_08d28c98acccf31cbb48b8777f0814df
#
_entry.id   08d28c98acccf31cbb48b8777f0814df
#
_cell.length_a   1.000
_cell.length_b   1.000
_cell.length_c   1.000
_cell.angle_alpha   90.00
_cell.angle_beta   90.00
_cell.angle_gamma   90.00
#
_symmetry.space_group_name_H-M   'P 1'
#
loop_
_entity.id
_entity.type
_entity.pdbx_description
1 polymer ?
#
loop_
_entity_poly.entity_id
_entity_poly.type
_entity_poly.pdbx_seq_one_letter_code
_entity_poly.pdbx_strand_id
1 'polypeptide(L)'
;MSLKLLKIPFKNLIFLFILVISSSIISVYPINLIMGIIDATKAINKDVSISIIMKLGFVYLLLQIINSFLISLIKYLATNYQINLEANLQRGIFEKLTKINLDFFSKKDTSSFSNLIIRDVDFIGKNSLEPYIELIRAVTSFIFGVIFMWRINPLLTSFVIPLGISSSLIIRKVSRQSEANISIHRNNSDKMIKVFNEGILGILTIRLHNHIIDYSKIIETSIFDLKNSLIVQRNLEIKSNFIAQLFFMSSIGIILIISALLVVNNYLTLGGLTAILMYNHMLVDPLLSVIDLNPKFIQLKVSTQRVSNIFDEPSITQKSATEIDEIVTENLTYKINNKSVIENLNLHINKKSSLAIIGKTGVGKSTLTNLLAGLIEPTSGSIHYYNELKEISSNSIPKLSYMMQNEFLFDTTIEKNIRLANSDLTEENYREILDICELIELEKNIKNSSIGEAGAKLSGGERKRILIARTIADTNASIFIFDELSSSLDSKTFEKIIERVESILQNKIRIYIEHNKLIEQFVDKVILLKD
;
A
#
# COMPACT_ATOMS: atom_id res chain seq x y z
N MET A 1 -3.77 -3.80 17.06
CA MET A 1 -4.32 -4.00 15.71
C MET A 1 -3.87 -5.32 15.16
N SER A 2 -4.66 -5.78 14.76
CA SER A 2 -5.40 -6.99 14.66
C SER A 2 -4.78 -7.92 13.63
N LEU A 3 -4.23 -8.99 14.15
CA LEU A 3 -4.10 -10.29 13.48
C LEU A 3 -5.32 -10.66 12.57
N LYS A 4 -6.41 -9.88 12.64
CA LYS A 4 -7.61 -10.03 11.80
C LYS A 4 -7.37 -9.73 10.29
N LEU A 5 -6.40 -8.87 9.95
CA LEU A 5 -6.02 -8.62 8.54
C LEU A 5 -5.13 -9.74 8.00
N LEU A 6 -4.40 -10.41 8.87
CA LEU A 6 -3.52 -11.52 8.58
C LEU A 6 -4.28 -12.87 8.66
N LYS A 7 -5.44 -13.04 8.08
CA LYS A 7 -6.24 -14.29 8.12
C LYS A 7 -5.40 -15.54 7.77
N ILE A 8 -4.41 -15.84 8.62
CA ILE A 8 -3.72 -17.11 8.56
C ILE A 8 -4.59 -18.13 9.29
N PRO A 9 -4.99 -19.23 8.67
CA PRO A 9 -5.57 -20.32 9.41
C PRO A 9 -4.50 -20.78 10.42
N PHE A 10 -4.80 -20.61 11.71
CA PHE A 10 -3.90 -20.87 12.83
C PHE A 10 -3.22 -22.26 12.74
N LYS A 11 -3.93 -23.24 12.18
CA LYS A 11 -3.40 -24.59 11.93
C LYS A 11 -2.20 -24.61 10.98
N ASN A 12 -2.24 -23.83 9.89
CA ASN A 12 -1.15 -23.80 8.89
C ASN A 12 0.10 -23.11 9.47
N LEU A 13 -0.10 -22.15 10.35
CA LEU A 13 0.99 -21.44 11.02
C LEU A 13 1.69 -22.34 12.03
N ILE A 14 0.94 -23.10 12.83
CA ILE A 14 1.50 -24.11 13.75
C ILE A 14 2.29 -25.15 12.97
N PHE A 15 1.72 -25.67 11.86
CA PHE A 15 2.40 -26.66 11.03
C PHE A 15 3.74 -26.11 10.48
N LEU A 16 3.74 -24.89 9.97
CA LEU A 16 4.96 -24.25 9.50
C LEU A 16 6.00 -24.10 10.60
N PHE A 17 5.62 -23.69 11.79
CA PHE A 17 6.54 -23.58 12.93
C PHE A 17 7.10 -24.92 13.39
N ILE A 18 6.29 -25.98 13.38
CA ILE A 18 6.79 -27.34 13.65
C ILE A 18 7.84 -27.75 12.60
N LEU A 19 7.62 -27.48 11.32
CA LEU A 19 8.58 -27.76 10.27
C LEU A 19 9.88 -26.97 10.49
N VAL A 20 9.81 -25.69 10.89
CA VAL A 20 10.98 -24.87 11.17
C VAL A 20 11.78 -25.43 12.34
N ILE A 21 11.12 -25.80 13.44
CA ILE A 21 11.76 -26.41 14.60
C ILE A 21 12.43 -27.74 14.21
N SER A 22 11.70 -28.59 13.48
CA SER A 22 12.23 -29.89 13.01
C SER A 22 13.46 -29.71 12.11
N SER A 23 13.42 -28.78 11.16
CA SER A 23 14.56 -28.45 10.30
C SER A 23 15.75 -27.92 11.11
N SER A 24 15.50 -27.09 12.13
CA SER A 24 16.56 -26.57 13.01
C SER A 24 17.23 -27.68 13.82
N ILE A 25 16.47 -28.62 14.35
CA ILE A 25 17.03 -29.78 15.08
C ILE A 25 17.87 -30.66 14.15
N ILE A 26 17.34 -30.95 12.93
CA ILE A 26 18.05 -31.75 11.92
C ILE A 26 19.32 -31.05 11.45
N SER A 27 19.38 -29.72 11.44
CA SER A 27 20.60 -28.97 11.06
C SER A 27 21.71 -29.05 12.11
N VAL A 28 21.37 -29.21 13.39
CA VAL A 28 22.33 -29.23 14.51
C VAL A 28 22.97 -30.62 14.71
N TYR A 29 22.20 -31.69 14.54
CA TYR A 29 22.61 -33.06 14.83
C TYR A 29 23.81 -33.56 13.97
N PRO A 30 23.96 -33.23 12.67
CA PRO A 30 25.06 -33.67 11.82
C PRO A 30 26.47 -33.34 12.37
N ILE A 31 26.59 -32.31 13.21
CA ILE A 31 27.89 -31.99 13.85
C ILE A 31 28.39 -33.14 14.72
N ASN A 32 27.49 -33.84 15.43
CA ASN A 32 27.86 -35.00 16.22
C ASN A 32 28.33 -36.18 15.33
N LEU A 33 27.78 -36.31 14.13
CA LEU A 33 28.23 -37.32 13.16
C LEU A 33 29.64 -37.01 12.64
N ILE A 34 29.93 -35.72 12.36
CA ILE A 34 31.25 -35.28 11.97
C ILE A 34 32.27 -35.55 13.10
N MET A 35 31.93 -35.26 14.35
CA MET A 35 32.71 -35.62 15.51
C MET A 35 33.05 -37.11 15.51
N GLY A 36 32.06 -37.98 15.35
CA GLY A 36 32.23 -39.43 15.33
C GLY A 36 33.08 -39.91 14.15
N ILE A 37 32.97 -39.28 12.98
CA ILE A 37 33.78 -39.59 11.80
C ILE A 37 35.26 -39.27 12.07
N ILE A 38 35.52 -38.07 12.62
CA ILE A 38 36.91 -37.65 12.93
C ILE A 38 37.52 -38.53 14.00
N ASP A 39 36.77 -38.87 15.05
CA ASP A 39 37.30 -39.72 16.11
C ASP A 39 37.55 -41.17 15.61
N ALA A 40 36.74 -41.67 14.68
CA ALA A 40 36.92 -42.96 14.05
C ALA A 40 38.24 -43.07 13.25
N THR A 41 38.79 -41.95 12.74
CA THR A 41 40.07 -41.97 12.01
C THR A 41 41.25 -42.36 12.91
N LYS A 42 41.14 -42.27 14.24
CA LYS A 42 42.18 -42.62 15.22
C LYS A 42 42.06 -44.07 15.73
N ALA A 43 41.05 -44.84 15.32
CA ALA A 43 40.87 -46.20 15.77
C ALA A 43 42.00 -47.12 15.23
N ILE A 44 42.48 -48.04 16.04
CA ILE A 44 43.61 -48.91 15.76
C ILE A 44 43.30 -49.90 14.63
N ASN A 45 42.03 -50.31 14.49
CA ASN A 45 41.63 -51.30 13.46
C ASN A 45 41.02 -50.58 12.25
N LYS A 46 41.72 -50.63 11.09
CA LYS A 46 41.34 -49.90 9.87
C LYS A 46 39.98 -50.36 9.31
N ASP A 47 39.65 -51.62 9.33
CA ASP A 47 38.38 -52.13 8.75
C ASP A 47 37.17 -51.67 9.56
N VAL A 48 37.31 -51.68 10.87
CA VAL A 48 36.27 -51.13 11.79
C VAL A 48 36.09 -49.64 11.58
N SER A 49 37.20 -48.88 11.43
CA SER A 49 37.19 -47.44 11.17
C SER A 49 36.46 -47.12 9.85
N ILE A 50 36.75 -47.80 8.78
CA ILE A 50 36.13 -47.59 7.46
C ILE A 50 34.62 -47.89 7.53
N SER A 51 34.21 -48.96 8.19
CA SER A 51 32.78 -49.29 8.37
C SER A 51 32.03 -48.22 9.13
N ILE A 52 32.59 -47.68 10.23
CA ILE A 52 31.99 -46.62 11.02
C ILE A 52 31.89 -45.31 10.21
N ILE A 53 32.95 -44.94 9.51
CA ILE A 53 33.00 -43.72 8.67
C ILE A 53 31.94 -43.78 7.59
N MET A 54 31.83 -44.92 6.86
CA MET A 54 30.84 -45.10 5.82
C MET A 54 29.41 -45.01 6.35
N LYS A 55 29.14 -45.66 7.49
CA LYS A 55 27.80 -45.61 8.14
C LYS A 55 27.42 -44.20 8.60
N LEU A 56 28.33 -43.52 9.32
CA LEU A 56 28.06 -42.16 9.80
C LEU A 56 27.98 -41.16 8.65
N GLY A 57 28.83 -41.32 7.62
CA GLY A 57 28.79 -40.49 6.41
C GLY A 57 27.50 -40.66 5.64
N PHE A 58 26.99 -41.91 5.49
CA PHE A 58 25.70 -42.15 4.85
C PHE A 58 24.53 -41.45 5.62
N VAL A 59 24.51 -41.61 6.96
CA VAL A 59 23.51 -40.96 7.81
C VAL A 59 23.61 -39.44 7.69
N TYR A 60 24.81 -38.87 7.68
CA TYR A 60 25.04 -37.44 7.48
C TYR A 60 24.44 -36.94 6.17
N LEU A 61 24.75 -37.62 5.04
CA LEU A 61 24.19 -37.24 3.71
C LEU A 61 22.67 -37.33 3.68
N LEU A 62 22.10 -38.38 4.26
CA LEU A 62 20.64 -38.54 4.32
C LEU A 62 19.99 -37.41 5.11
N LEU A 63 20.53 -37.04 6.27
CA LEU A 63 20.03 -35.90 7.07
C LEU A 63 20.15 -34.58 6.32
N GLN A 64 21.23 -34.34 5.60
CA GLN A 64 21.39 -33.12 4.79
C GLN A 64 20.38 -33.02 3.66
N ILE A 65 20.08 -34.15 2.99
CA ILE A 65 19.04 -34.19 1.94
C ILE A 65 17.66 -33.88 2.55
N ILE A 66 17.32 -34.53 3.69
CA ILE A 66 16.06 -34.26 4.39
C ILE A 66 15.96 -32.80 4.80
N ASN A 67 17.04 -32.24 5.38
CA ASN A 67 17.05 -30.85 5.81
C ASN A 67 16.87 -29.88 4.63
N SER A 68 17.53 -30.13 3.51
CA SER A 68 17.38 -29.31 2.28
C SER A 68 15.97 -29.36 1.75
N PHE A 69 15.32 -30.54 1.78
CA PHE A 69 13.92 -30.68 1.40
C PHE A 69 13.00 -29.90 2.35
N LEU A 70 13.20 -29.99 3.66
CA LEU A 70 12.41 -29.26 4.66
C LEU A 70 12.56 -27.75 4.50
N ILE A 71 13.79 -27.24 4.30
CA ILE A 71 14.03 -25.81 4.07
C ILE A 71 13.29 -25.33 2.81
N SER A 72 13.34 -26.12 1.72
CA SER A 72 12.64 -25.78 0.48
C SER A 72 11.13 -25.79 0.67
N LEU A 73 10.59 -26.77 1.40
CA LEU A 73 9.17 -26.86 1.72
C LEU A 73 8.70 -25.66 2.58
N ILE A 74 9.46 -25.31 3.61
CA ILE A 74 9.19 -24.15 4.46
C ILE A 74 9.15 -22.87 3.61
N LYS A 75 10.14 -22.67 2.74
CA LYS A 75 10.23 -21.52 1.85
C LYS A 75 9.04 -21.47 0.89
N TYR A 76 8.67 -22.59 0.30
CA TYR A 76 7.51 -22.70 -0.59
C TYR A 76 6.20 -22.30 0.11
N LEU A 77 5.95 -22.86 1.29
CA LEU A 77 4.74 -22.55 2.07
C LEU A 77 4.70 -21.09 2.52
N ALA A 78 5.84 -20.56 2.99
CA ALA A 78 5.95 -19.15 3.41
C ALA A 78 5.73 -18.19 2.22
N THR A 79 6.35 -18.47 1.06
CA THR A 79 6.22 -17.62 -0.13
C THR A 79 4.77 -17.61 -0.66
N ASN A 80 4.12 -18.78 -0.74
CA ASN A 80 2.72 -18.86 -1.16
C ASN A 80 1.80 -18.05 -0.22
N TYR A 81 2.05 -18.13 1.07
CA TYR A 81 1.31 -17.32 2.04
C TYR A 81 1.55 -15.81 1.84
N GLN A 82 2.81 -15.40 1.67
CA GLN A 82 3.19 -14.01 1.48
C GLN A 82 2.51 -13.39 0.25
N ILE A 83 2.54 -14.10 -0.89
CA ILE A 83 1.91 -13.66 -2.15
C ILE A 83 0.38 -13.51 -1.97
N ASN A 84 -0.27 -14.48 -1.34
CA ASN A 84 -1.71 -14.42 -1.10
C ASN A 84 -2.09 -13.29 -0.14
N LEU A 85 -1.27 -13.05 0.89
CA LEU A 85 -1.47 -11.93 1.82
C LEU A 85 -1.38 -10.59 1.10
N GLU A 86 -0.34 -10.43 0.27
CA GLU A 86 -0.13 -9.21 -0.52
C GLU A 86 -1.32 -8.92 -1.43
N ALA A 87 -1.75 -9.91 -2.23
CA ALA A 87 -2.90 -9.77 -3.12
C ALA A 87 -4.20 -9.43 -2.36
N ASN A 88 -4.43 -10.06 -1.21
CA ASN A 88 -5.60 -9.79 -0.38
C ASN A 88 -5.57 -8.38 0.24
N LEU A 89 -4.39 -7.91 0.68
CA LEU A 89 -4.23 -6.56 1.21
C LEU A 89 -4.44 -5.51 0.11
N GLN A 90 -3.86 -5.69 -1.09
CA GLN A 90 -4.06 -4.78 -2.22
C GLN A 90 -5.54 -4.66 -2.58
N ARG A 91 -6.24 -5.80 -2.71
CA ARG A 91 -7.69 -5.83 -2.97
C ARG A 91 -8.47 -5.14 -1.85
N GLY A 92 -8.20 -5.51 -0.59
CA GLY A 92 -8.92 -4.95 0.55
C GLY A 92 -8.69 -3.45 0.73
N ILE A 93 -7.49 -2.94 0.44
CA ILE A 93 -7.21 -1.50 0.46
C ILE A 93 -8.02 -0.80 -0.64
N PHE A 94 -8.02 -1.33 -1.86
CA PHE A 94 -8.78 -0.74 -2.95
C PHE A 94 -10.28 -0.71 -2.65
N GLU A 95 -10.85 -1.83 -2.18
CA GLU A 95 -12.26 -1.90 -1.75
C GLU A 95 -12.59 -0.94 -0.60
N LYS A 96 -11.63 -0.72 0.31
CA LYS A 96 -11.81 0.25 1.39
C LYS A 96 -11.75 1.68 0.88
N LEU A 97 -10.81 2.00 -0.02
CA LEU A 97 -10.70 3.33 -0.62
C LEU A 97 -11.98 3.74 -1.35
N THR A 98 -12.67 2.81 -2.03
CA THR A 98 -13.96 3.10 -2.69
C THR A 98 -15.09 3.43 -1.72
N LYS A 99 -14.90 3.20 -0.42
CA LYS A 99 -15.92 3.41 0.64
C LYS A 99 -15.58 4.54 1.61
N ILE A 100 -14.43 5.19 1.45
CA ILE A 100 -14.00 6.30 2.31
C ILE A 100 -14.54 7.63 1.78
N ASN A 101 -14.80 8.58 2.70
CA ASN A 101 -15.29 9.91 2.34
C ASN A 101 -14.30 10.66 1.43
N LEU A 102 -14.82 11.46 0.50
CA LEU A 102 -14.05 12.27 -0.43
C LEU A 102 -13.09 13.26 0.26
N ASP A 103 -13.45 13.76 1.43
CA ASP A 103 -12.60 14.64 2.24
C ASP A 103 -11.24 14.03 2.62
N PHE A 104 -11.17 12.71 2.66
CA PHE A 104 -9.93 12.00 2.93
C PHE A 104 -8.94 12.13 1.76
N PHE A 105 -9.44 12.10 0.53
CA PHE A 105 -8.62 12.24 -0.66
C PHE A 105 -8.14 13.67 -0.89
N SER A 106 -8.90 14.68 -0.46
CA SER A 106 -8.48 16.08 -0.57
C SER A 106 -7.28 16.43 0.32
N LYS A 107 -7.07 15.67 1.40
CA LYS A 107 -6.00 15.88 2.40
C LYS A 107 -4.72 15.12 2.11
N LYS A 108 -4.70 14.20 1.16
CA LYS A 108 -3.55 13.34 0.85
C LYS A 108 -3.29 13.28 -0.65
N ASP A 109 -2.03 13.37 -1.02
CA ASP A 109 -1.61 13.22 -2.42
C ASP A 109 -1.89 11.79 -2.93
N THR A 110 -2.39 11.65 -4.14
CA THR A 110 -2.66 10.34 -4.81
C THR A 110 -1.41 9.45 -4.88
N SER A 111 -0.24 10.06 -5.04
CA SER A 111 1.05 9.35 -5.01
C SER A 111 1.32 8.63 -3.69
N SER A 112 0.78 9.14 -2.57
CA SER A 112 0.92 8.50 -1.25
C SER A 112 0.17 7.17 -1.17
N PHE A 113 -1.00 7.06 -1.81
CA PHE A 113 -1.77 5.82 -1.87
C PHE A 113 -1.12 4.77 -2.78
N SER A 114 -0.60 5.20 -3.94
CA SER A 114 0.15 4.31 -4.84
C SER A 114 1.37 3.72 -4.16
N ASN A 115 2.16 4.57 -3.46
CA ASN A 115 3.31 4.11 -2.68
C ASN A 115 2.92 3.14 -1.56
N LEU A 116 1.80 3.38 -0.89
CA LEU A 116 1.32 2.50 0.17
C LEU A 116 0.90 1.14 -0.40
N ILE A 117 0.14 1.10 -1.51
CA ILE A 117 -0.33 -0.15 -2.13
C ILE A 117 0.84 -0.95 -2.71
N ILE A 118 1.80 -0.29 -3.35
CA ILE A 118 2.90 -0.97 -4.03
C ILE A 118 4.03 -1.32 -3.05
N ARG A 119 4.50 -0.36 -2.25
CA ARG A 119 5.72 -0.52 -1.43
C ARG A 119 5.45 -1.03 -0.02
N ASP A 120 4.45 -0.46 0.69
CA ASP A 120 4.18 -0.87 2.06
C ASP A 120 3.54 -2.25 2.11
N VAL A 121 2.64 -2.58 1.18
CA VAL A 121 2.00 -3.90 1.09
C VAL A 121 3.01 -4.96 0.66
N ASP A 122 3.87 -4.69 -0.35
CA ASP A 122 4.96 -5.60 -0.75
C ASP A 122 5.91 -5.88 0.44
N PHE A 123 6.28 -4.84 1.19
CA PHE A 123 7.11 -5.01 2.38
C PHE A 123 6.42 -5.85 3.46
N ILE A 124 5.13 -5.63 3.71
CA ILE A 124 4.33 -6.46 4.64
C ILE A 124 4.26 -7.90 4.13
N GLY A 125 3.98 -8.10 2.85
CA GLY A 125 3.96 -9.43 2.24
C GLY A 125 5.25 -10.18 2.50
N LYS A 126 6.38 -9.64 2.05
CA LYS A 126 7.71 -10.23 2.16
C LYS A 126 8.16 -10.48 3.60
N ASN A 127 7.85 -9.58 4.51
CA ASN A 127 8.33 -9.64 5.88
C ASN A 127 7.29 -10.11 6.91
N SER A 128 6.14 -10.60 6.48
CA SER A 128 5.07 -11.08 7.38
C SER A 128 5.44 -12.35 8.14
N LEU A 129 6.17 -13.28 7.54
CA LEU A 129 6.55 -14.57 8.13
C LEU A 129 8.05 -14.76 8.25
N GLU A 130 8.83 -14.29 7.28
CA GLU A 130 10.26 -14.56 7.20
C GLU A 130 11.04 -14.18 8.47
N PRO A 131 10.85 -12.98 9.08
CA PRO A 131 11.55 -12.63 10.31
C PRO A 131 11.19 -13.55 11.49
N TYR A 132 9.97 -14.03 11.56
CA TYR A 132 9.54 -14.96 12.61
C TYR A 132 10.13 -16.35 12.41
N ILE A 133 10.19 -16.84 11.16
CA ILE A 133 10.84 -18.11 10.80
C ILE A 133 12.33 -18.05 11.16
N GLU A 134 13.02 -16.96 10.79
CA GLU A 134 14.43 -16.75 11.10
C GLU A 134 14.66 -16.69 12.63
N LEU A 135 13.81 -15.98 13.37
CA LEU A 135 13.90 -15.89 14.82
C LEU A 135 13.72 -17.27 15.50
N ILE A 136 12.70 -18.04 15.08
CA ILE A 136 12.44 -19.38 15.64
C ILE A 136 13.64 -20.30 15.32
N ARG A 137 14.15 -20.26 14.10
CA ARG A 137 15.34 -21.04 13.71
C ARG A 137 16.55 -20.66 14.56
N ALA A 138 16.79 -19.36 14.72
CA ALA A 138 17.90 -18.83 15.51
C ALA A 138 17.81 -19.27 16.99
N VAL A 139 16.64 -19.12 17.61
CA VAL A 139 16.43 -19.53 19.01
C VAL A 139 16.57 -21.05 19.17
N THR A 140 16.01 -21.82 18.24
CA THR A 140 16.08 -23.28 18.28
C THR A 140 17.51 -23.77 18.11
N SER A 141 18.24 -23.25 17.11
CA SER A 141 19.65 -23.60 16.90
C SER A 141 20.54 -23.22 18.09
N PHE A 142 20.29 -22.07 18.71
CA PHE A 142 20.99 -21.66 19.93
C PHE A 142 20.76 -22.65 21.08
N ILE A 143 19.50 -22.99 21.38
CA ILE A 143 19.16 -23.92 22.48
C ILE A 143 19.84 -25.29 22.25
N PHE A 144 19.68 -25.87 21.06
CA PHE A 144 20.29 -27.17 20.77
C PHE A 144 21.79 -27.09 20.67
N GLY A 145 22.37 -26.00 20.13
CA GLY A 145 23.80 -25.73 20.13
C GLY A 145 24.37 -25.74 21.55
N VAL A 146 23.73 -25.04 22.49
CA VAL A 146 24.13 -25.05 23.91
C VAL A 146 24.07 -26.47 24.51
N ILE A 147 22.96 -27.21 24.29
CA ILE A 147 22.76 -28.55 24.84
C ILE A 147 23.83 -29.51 24.34
N PHE A 148 24.11 -29.51 23.04
CA PHE A 148 25.12 -30.43 22.47
C PHE A 148 26.55 -30.02 22.84
N MET A 149 26.87 -28.74 22.86
CA MET A 149 28.17 -28.24 23.28
C MET A 149 28.43 -28.55 24.77
N TRP A 150 27.41 -28.39 25.62
CA TRP A 150 27.48 -28.75 27.05
C TRP A 150 27.78 -30.23 27.28
N ARG A 151 27.18 -31.12 26.48
CA ARG A 151 27.46 -32.57 26.54
C ARG A 151 28.89 -32.92 26.19
N ILE A 152 29.56 -32.14 25.32
CA ILE A 152 30.94 -32.38 24.93
C ILE A 152 31.87 -31.84 26.01
N ASN A 153 31.70 -30.58 26.40
CA ASN A 153 32.51 -29.97 27.45
C ASN A 153 31.79 -28.81 28.14
N PRO A 154 31.31 -29.00 29.40
CA PRO A 154 30.58 -27.97 30.16
C PRO A 154 31.42 -26.72 30.43
N LEU A 155 32.74 -26.87 30.65
CA LEU A 155 33.64 -25.76 30.97
C LEU A 155 33.72 -24.79 29.78
N LEU A 156 33.96 -25.29 28.57
CA LEU A 156 34.02 -24.45 27.36
C LEU A 156 32.68 -23.76 27.10
N THR A 157 31.59 -24.47 27.27
CA THR A 157 30.24 -23.90 27.09
C THR A 157 29.97 -22.76 28.06
N SER A 158 30.41 -22.91 29.34
CA SER A 158 30.23 -21.86 30.37
C SER A 158 31.03 -20.57 30.05
N PHE A 159 32.06 -20.62 29.25
CA PHE A 159 32.81 -19.43 28.79
C PHE A 159 32.12 -18.74 27.59
N VAL A 160 31.54 -19.49 26.67
CA VAL A 160 30.96 -18.95 25.43
C VAL A 160 29.64 -18.23 25.69
N ILE A 161 28.80 -18.74 26.58
CA ILE A 161 27.50 -18.15 26.87
C ILE A 161 27.61 -16.69 27.37
N PRO A 162 28.41 -16.33 28.36
CA PRO A 162 28.55 -14.94 28.81
C PRO A 162 29.10 -14.01 27.72
N LEU A 163 30.00 -14.48 26.86
CA LEU A 163 30.50 -13.72 25.71
C LEU A 163 29.35 -13.41 24.75
N GLY A 164 28.52 -14.40 24.43
CA GLY A 164 27.32 -14.19 23.58
C GLY A 164 26.32 -13.21 24.20
N ILE A 165 26.04 -13.32 25.50
CA ILE A 165 25.11 -12.41 26.18
C ILE A 165 25.68 -10.98 26.20
N SER A 166 26.96 -10.78 26.50
CA SER A 166 27.58 -9.45 26.52
C SER A 166 27.55 -8.78 25.15
N SER A 167 27.83 -9.53 24.07
CA SER A 167 27.74 -9.01 22.70
C SER A 167 26.31 -8.57 22.37
N SER A 168 25.31 -9.37 22.72
CA SER A 168 23.90 -9.06 22.45
C SER A 168 23.44 -7.78 23.15
N LEU A 169 23.90 -7.52 24.39
CA LEU A 169 23.58 -6.30 25.13
C LEU A 169 24.19 -5.05 24.48
N ILE A 170 25.41 -5.13 23.99
CA ILE A 170 26.09 -4.04 23.29
C ILE A 170 25.38 -3.74 21.96
N ILE A 171 25.08 -4.78 21.20
CA ILE A 171 24.38 -4.68 19.93
C ILE A 171 22.98 -4.06 20.13
N ARG A 172 22.26 -4.47 21.17
CA ARG A 172 20.95 -3.89 21.50
C ARG A 172 21.02 -2.38 21.74
N LYS A 173 22.11 -1.88 22.36
CA LYS A 173 22.31 -0.44 22.57
C LYS A 173 22.50 0.31 21.24
N VAL A 174 23.23 -0.26 20.29
CA VAL A 174 23.43 0.31 18.95
C VAL A 174 22.14 0.24 18.13
N SER A 175 21.42 -0.88 18.18
CA SER A 175 20.15 -1.05 17.46
C SER A 175 19.08 -0.02 17.86
N ARG A 176 19.00 0.38 19.12
CA ARG A 176 18.06 1.43 19.56
C ARG A 176 18.31 2.78 18.88
N GLN A 177 19.57 3.11 18.55
CA GLN A 177 19.89 4.33 17.80
C GLN A 177 19.45 4.21 16.33
N SER A 178 19.40 3.00 15.80
CA SER A 178 18.93 2.74 14.42
C SER A 178 17.42 3.00 14.26
N GLU A 179 16.60 2.76 15.29
CA GLU A 179 15.13 2.94 15.21
C GLU A 179 14.72 4.36 14.83
N ALA A 180 15.30 5.37 15.49
CA ALA A 180 15.03 6.77 15.20
C ALA A 180 15.43 7.14 13.76
N ASN A 181 16.59 6.64 13.32
CA ASN A 181 17.12 6.94 11.98
C ASN A 181 16.33 6.27 10.84
N ILE A 182 15.73 5.09 11.07
CA ILE A 182 14.88 4.43 10.08
C ILE A 182 13.67 5.31 9.73
N SER A 183 13.04 5.94 10.72
CA SER A 183 11.90 6.84 10.49
C SER A 183 12.31 8.10 9.73
N ILE A 184 13.46 8.69 10.08
CA ILE A 184 14.02 9.87 9.39
C ILE A 184 14.34 9.54 7.93
N HIS A 185 15.03 8.42 7.69
CA HIS A 185 15.37 7.97 6.36
C HIS A 185 14.11 7.77 5.50
N ARG A 186 13.06 7.18 6.06
CA ARG A 186 11.80 6.96 5.35
C ARG A 186 11.10 8.26 4.97
N ASN A 187 11.05 9.23 5.90
CA ASN A 187 10.49 10.54 5.62
C ASN A 187 11.27 11.28 4.52
N ASN A 188 12.60 11.20 4.54
CA ASN A 188 13.43 11.78 3.49
C ASN A 188 13.23 11.09 2.13
N SER A 189 13.02 9.76 2.13
CA SER A 189 12.69 9.01 0.91
C SER A 189 11.33 9.44 0.33
N ASP A 190 10.31 9.58 1.17
CA ASP A 190 8.98 10.02 0.74
C ASP A 190 9.03 11.46 0.19
N LYS A 191 9.79 12.36 0.86
CA LYS A 191 10.03 13.74 0.39
C LYS A 191 10.74 13.77 -0.96
N MET A 192 11.78 12.96 -1.14
CA MET A 192 12.50 12.87 -2.41
C MET A 192 11.60 12.41 -3.55
N ILE A 193 10.80 11.35 -3.33
CA ILE A 193 9.85 10.84 -4.33
C ILE A 193 8.84 11.92 -4.72
N LYS A 194 8.32 12.68 -3.75
CA LYS A 194 7.40 13.79 -4.02
C LYS A 194 8.05 14.84 -4.91
N VAL A 195 9.26 15.31 -4.57
CA VAL A 195 9.99 16.32 -5.35
C VAL A 195 10.28 15.83 -6.77
N PHE A 196 10.68 14.57 -6.95
CA PHE A 196 10.90 14.00 -8.29
C PHE A 196 9.60 13.92 -9.11
N ASN A 197 8.50 13.47 -8.50
CA ASN A 197 7.20 13.42 -9.19
C ASN A 197 6.74 14.81 -9.63
N GLU A 198 6.84 15.82 -8.76
CA GLU A 198 6.54 17.21 -9.10
C GLU A 198 7.43 17.72 -10.24
N GLY A 199 8.73 17.41 -10.21
CA GLY A 199 9.67 17.77 -11.26
C GLY A 199 9.36 17.14 -12.61
N ILE A 200 8.98 15.86 -12.62
CA ILE A 200 8.61 15.13 -13.85
C ILE A 200 7.31 15.70 -14.43
N LEU A 201 6.28 15.88 -13.59
CA LEU A 201 5.00 16.46 -14.02
C LEU A 201 5.15 17.90 -14.49
N GLY A 202 6.03 18.67 -13.86
CA GLY A 202 6.30 20.07 -14.16
C GLY A 202 7.44 20.30 -15.18
N ILE A 203 7.98 19.26 -15.83
CA ILE A 203 9.21 19.37 -16.64
C ILE A 203 9.12 20.42 -17.75
N LEU A 204 7.96 20.53 -18.40
CA LEU A 204 7.74 21.54 -19.44
C LEU A 204 7.73 22.95 -18.84
N THR A 205 7.08 23.15 -17.71
CA THR A 205 7.04 24.42 -16.98
C THR A 205 8.44 24.85 -16.55
N ILE A 206 9.23 23.92 -15.99
CA ILE A 206 10.61 24.18 -15.58
C ILE A 206 11.46 24.60 -16.76
N ARG A 207 11.31 23.97 -17.92
CA ARG A 207 12.04 24.31 -19.16
C ARG A 207 11.61 25.65 -19.74
N LEU A 208 10.31 25.87 -19.88
CA LEU A 208 9.75 27.09 -20.49
C LEU A 208 10.09 28.34 -19.69
N HIS A 209 10.10 28.24 -18.36
CA HIS A 209 10.45 29.37 -17.49
C HIS A 209 11.93 29.43 -17.11
N ASN A 210 12.77 28.56 -17.70
CA ASN A 210 14.22 28.53 -17.48
C ASN A 210 14.66 28.33 -16.01
N HIS A 211 13.82 27.63 -15.22
CA HIS A 211 14.06 27.35 -13.81
C HIS A 211 14.80 26.03 -13.53
N ILE A 212 15.56 25.53 -14.53
CA ILE A 212 16.27 24.24 -14.42
C ILE A 212 17.26 24.25 -13.26
N ILE A 213 18.02 25.35 -13.09
CA ILE A 213 19.06 25.47 -12.05
C ILE A 213 18.42 25.49 -10.64
N ASP A 214 17.33 26.23 -10.47
CA ASP A 214 16.68 26.36 -9.16
C ASP A 214 16.00 25.06 -8.75
N TYR A 215 15.33 24.38 -9.69
CA TYR A 215 14.69 23.11 -9.40
C TYR A 215 15.72 21.99 -9.16
N SER A 216 16.86 22.00 -9.88
CA SER A 216 17.94 21.05 -9.61
C SER A 216 18.51 21.18 -8.20
N LYS A 217 18.61 22.40 -7.64
CA LYS A 217 19.00 22.62 -6.23
C LYS A 217 18.01 22.00 -5.25
N ILE A 218 16.70 22.07 -5.54
CA ILE A 218 15.67 21.44 -4.70
C ILE A 218 15.84 19.91 -4.72
N ILE A 219 16.08 19.33 -5.89
CA ILE A 219 16.36 17.90 -6.03
C ILE A 219 17.64 17.54 -5.29
N GLU A 220 18.74 18.28 -5.48
CA GLU A 220 20.02 18.05 -4.83
C GLU A 220 19.90 18.07 -3.30
N THR A 221 19.18 19.03 -2.73
CA THR A 221 18.94 19.08 -1.27
C THR A 221 18.18 17.86 -0.78
N SER A 222 17.17 17.40 -1.52
CA SER A 222 16.40 16.22 -1.16
C SER A 222 17.23 14.94 -1.26
N ILE A 223 18.10 14.83 -2.27
CA ILE A 223 19.07 13.73 -2.42
C ILE A 223 20.10 13.77 -1.28
N PHE A 224 20.59 14.96 -0.92
CA PHE A 224 21.56 15.13 0.16
C PHE A 224 21.00 14.68 1.51
N ASP A 225 19.75 15.09 1.83
CA ASP A 225 19.06 14.69 3.06
C ASP A 225 18.88 13.16 3.13
N LEU A 226 18.45 12.55 2.00
CA LEU A 226 18.30 11.10 1.90
C LEU A 226 19.64 10.39 2.05
N LYS A 227 20.68 10.84 1.34
CA LYS A 227 22.05 10.30 1.41
C LYS A 227 22.59 10.33 2.83
N ASN A 228 22.44 11.46 3.53
CA ASN A 228 22.94 11.59 4.90
C ASN A 228 22.23 10.64 5.87
N SER A 229 20.90 10.51 5.75
CA SER A 229 20.15 9.56 6.58
C SER A 229 20.55 8.11 6.31
N LEU A 230 20.84 7.75 5.04
CA LEU A 230 21.36 6.44 4.65
C LEU A 230 22.75 6.17 5.22
N ILE A 231 23.66 7.15 5.14
CA ILE A 231 25.02 7.02 5.68
C ILE A 231 24.98 6.76 7.19
N VAL A 232 24.15 7.51 7.93
CA VAL A 232 23.98 7.31 9.37
C VAL A 232 23.47 5.90 9.67
N GLN A 233 22.44 5.44 8.96
CA GLN A 233 21.88 4.11 9.14
C GLN A 233 22.93 3.02 8.85
N ARG A 234 23.64 3.11 7.71
CA ARG A 234 24.66 2.14 7.31
C ARG A 234 25.86 2.10 8.27
N ASN A 235 26.28 3.25 8.78
CA ASN A 235 27.33 3.31 9.78
C ASN A 235 26.94 2.61 11.09
N LEU A 236 25.68 2.70 11.51
CA LEU A 236 25.19 1.96 12.69
C LEU A 236 25.16 0.45 12.42
N GLU A 237 24.71 0.02 11.23
CA GLU A 237 24.75 -1.39 10.81
C GLU A 237 26.19 -1.92 10.77
N ILE A 238 27.13 -1.18 10.17
CA ILE A 238 28.56 -1.54 10.10
C ILE A 238 29.13 -1.67 11.51
N LYS A 239 28.84 -0.72 12.42
CA LYS A 239 29.31 -0.81 13.81
C LYS A 239 28.76 -2.04 14.52
N SER A 240 27.48 -2.34 14.35
CA SER A 240 26.85 -3.54 14.94
C SER A 240 27.50 -4.82 14.43
N ASN A 241 27.71 -4.92 13.12
CA ASN A 241 28.31 -6.08 12.48
C ASN A 241 29.80 -6.23 12.89
N PHE A 242 30.55 -5.14 12.99
CA PHE A 242 31.93 -5.16 13.46
C PHE A 242 32.04 -5.68 14.89
N ILE A 243 31.19 -5.19 15.81
CA ILE A 243 31.15 -5.66 17.19
C ILE A 243 30.84 -7.16 17.24
N ALA A 244 29.79 -7.59 16.52
CA ALA A 244 29.39 -8.98 16.45
C ALA A 244 30.53 -9.88 15.90
N GLN A 245 31.20 -9.44 14.84
CA GLN A 245 32.36 -10.16 14.25
C GLN A 245 33.54 -10.25 15.19
N LEU A 246 33.87 -9.18 15.93
CA LEU A 246 34.93 -9.22 16.95
C LEU A 246 34.62 -10.27 18.02
N PHE A 247 33.41 -10.30 18.55
CA PHE A 247 33.03 -11.30 19.55
C PHE A 247 33.09 -12.72 18.98
N PHE A 248 32.62 -12.91 17.75
CA PHE A 248 32.70 -14.20 17.08
C PHE A 248 34.12 -14.70 16.89
N MET A 249 35.01 -13.88 16.31
CA MET A 249 36.40 -14.25 16.09
C MET A 249 37.15 -14.45 17.39
N SER A 250 36.88 -13.61 18.40
CA SER A 250 37.47 -13.79 19.74
C SER A 250 37.02 -15.09 20.40
N SER A 251 35.74 -15.45 20.26
CA SER A 251 35.22 -16.72 20.80
C SER A 251 35.86 -17.93 20.13
N ILE A 252 36.03 -17.91 18.80
CA ILE A 252 36.75 -18.98 18.07
C ILE A 252 38.17 -19.11 18.58
N GLY A 253 38.92 -17.99 18.71
CA GLY A 253 40.31 -18.00 19.20
C GLY A 253 40.44 -18.58 20.60
N ILE A 254 39.58 -18.14 21.53
CA ILE A 254 39.57 -18.64 22.90
C ILE A 254 39.22 -20.14 22.95
N ILE A 255 38.17 -20.54 22.24
CA ILE A 255 37.75 -21.95 22.16
C ILE A 255 38.87 -22.81 21.57
N LEU A 256 39.52 -22.35 20.49
CA LEU A 256 40.58 -23.10 19.82
C LEU A 256 41.77 -23.35 20.79
N ILE A 257 42.22 -22.31 21.50
CA ILE A 257 43.36 -22.41 22.43
C ILE A 257 42.99 -23.36 23.57
N ILE A 258 41.85 -23.16 24.24
CA ILE A 258 41.47 -23.99 25.39
C ILE A 258 41.20 -25.43 24.93
N SER A 259 40.48 -25.63 23.81
CA SER A 259 40.21 -26.97 23.29
C SER A 259 41.47 -27.72 22.89
N ALA A 260 42.44 -27.03 22.28
CA ALA A 260 43.74 -27.63 21.94
C ALA A 260 44.50 -28.10 23.19
N LEU A 261 44.53 -27.28 24.26
CA LEU A 261 45.13 -27.66 25.54
C LEU A 261 44.41 -28.87 26.17
N LEU A 262 43.08 -28.94 26.07
CA LEU A 262 42.33 -30.10 26.58
C LEU A 262 42.57 -31.37 25.75
N VAL A 263 42.82 -31.24 24.44
CA VAL A 263 43.20 -32.38 23.57
C VAL A 263 44.59 -32.91 23.91
N VAL A 264 45.56 -32.02 24.11
CA VAL A 264 46.92 -32.44 24.52
C VAL A 264 46.90 -33.19 25.84
N ASN A 265 46.04 -32.77 26.79
CA ASN A 265 45.89 -33.42 28.09
C ASN A 265 44.93 -34.62 28.07
N ASN A 266 44.47 -35.09 26.92
CA ASN A 266 43.50 -36.19 26.73
C ASN A 266 42.14 -36.01 27.40
N TYR A 267 41.74 -34.77 27.76
CA TYR A 267 40.40 -34.45 28.26
C TYR A 267 39.35 -34.21 27.14
N LEU A 268 39.81 -34.05 25.90
CA LEU A 268 38.96 -33.83 24.73
C LEU A 268 39.52 -34.60 23.51
N THR A 269 38.62 -35.10 22.66
CA THR A 269 39.01 -35.71 21.38
C THR A 269 39.22 -34.65 20.29
N LEU A 270 39.91 -35.01 19.17
CA LEU A 270 39.98 -34.10 18.01
C LEU A 270 38.61 -33.86 17.36
N GLY A 271 37.79 -34.90 17.34
CA GLY A 271 36.39 -34.74 16.89
C GLY A 271 35.60 -33.82 17.81
N GLY A 272 35.81 -33.91 19.13
CA GLY A 272 35.20 -32.99 20.09
C GLY A 272 35.64 -31.54 19.91
N LEU A 273 36.93 -31.28 19.66
CA LEU A 273 37.41 -29.93 19.33
C LEU A 273 36.71 -29.36 18.07
N THR A 274 36.66 -30.13 17.00
CA THR A 274 36.01 -29.69 15.74
C THR A 274 34.50 -29.47 15.93
N ALA A 275 33.82 -30.34 16.68
CA ALA A 275 32.39 -30.18 16.98
C ALA A 275 32.12 -28.91 17.80
N ILE A 276 32.95 -28.59 18.81
CA ILE A 276 32.80 -27.37 19.60
C ILE A 276 32.97 -26.11 18.75
N LEU A 277 33.95 -26.07 17.83
CA LEU A 277 34.13 -24.98 16.90
C LEU A 277 32.92 -24.81 15.98
N MET A 278 32.33 -25.90 15.50
CA MET A 278 31.10 -25.85 14.67
C MET A 278 29.88 -25.40 15.48
N TYR A 279 29.71 -25.88 16.72
CA TYR A 279 28.61 -25.42 17.57
C TYR A 279 28.74 -23.96 17.98
N ASN A 280 29.95 -23.40 18.05
CA ASN A 280 30.16 -21.99 18.31
C ASN A 280 29.45 -21.10 17.27
N HIS A 281 29.45 -21.47 16.00
CA HIS A 281 28.66 -20.79 14.97
C HIS A 281 27.17 -20.74 15.32
N MET A 282 26.61 -21.84 15.81
CA MET A 282 25.19 -21.91 16.19
C MET A 282 24.85 -21.10 17.43
N LEU A 283 25.83 -20.67 18.21
CA LEU A 283 25.63 -19.77 19.35
C LEU A 283 25.70 -18.29 18.94
N VAL A 284 26.48 -17.98 17.91
CA VAL A 284 26.72 -16.59 17.48
C VAL A 284 25.74 -16.16 16.36
N ASP A 285 25.39 -17.04 15.43
CA ASP A 285 24.48 -16.73 14.33
C ASP A 285 23.11 -16.17 14.81
N PRO A 286 22.49 -16.68 15.88
CA PRO A 286 21.27 -16.09 16.45
C PRO A 286 21.43 -14.63 16.88
N LEU A 287 22.62 -14.27 17.39
CA LEU A 287 22.91 -12.92 17.83
C LEU A 287 23.03 -11.95 16.65
N LEU A 288 23.64 -12.42 15.55
CA LEU A 288 23.70 -11.69 14.29
C LEU A 288 22.31 -11.54 13.68
N SER A 289 21.51 -12.60 13.68
CA SER A 289 20.13 -12.56 13.17
C SER A 289 19.27 -11.51 13.87
N VAL A 290 19.42 -11.30 15.18
CA VAL A 290 18.68 -10.26 15.92
C VAL A 290 19.01 -8.86 15.39
N ILE A 291 20.24 -8.61 14.95
CA ILE A 291 20.64 -7.31 14.37
C ILE A 291 19.88 -7.04 13.08
N ASP A 292 19.80 -8.05 12.20
CA ASP A 292 19.17 -7.93 10.89
C ASP A 292 17.64 -7.95 10.98
N LEU A 293 17.08 -8.63 11.98
CA LEU A 293 15.65 -8.74 12.19
C LEU A 293 15.02 -7.49 12.81
N ASN A 294 15.73 -6.79 13.69
CA ASN A 294 15.17 -5.63 14.39
C ASN A 294 14.69 -4.51 13.44
N PRO A 295 15.47 -4.05 12.45
CA PRO A 295 15.00 -3.10 11.45
C PRO A 295 13.78 -3.61 10.66
N LYS A 296 13.73 -4.91 10.31
CA LYS A 296 12.61 -5.52 9.60
C LYS A 296 11.33 -5.46 10.45
N PHE A 297 11.40 -5.77 11.74
CA PHE A 297 10.24 -5.68 12.65
C PHE A 297 9.74 -4.25 12.83
N ILE A 298 10.65 -3.27 12.98
CA ILE A 298 10.29 -1.86 13.11
C ILE A 298 9.59 -1.39 11.85
N GLN A 299 10.17 -1.65 10.69
CA GLN A 299 9.60 -1.26 9.41
C GLN A 299 8.26 -1.97 9.16
N LEU A 300 8.14 -3.26 9.51
CA LEU A 300 6.89 -4.00 9.43
C LEU A 300 5.80 -3.34 10.28
N LYS A 301 6.12 -2.94 11.51
CA LYS A 301 5.20 -2.21 12.40
C LYS A 301 4.74 -0.90 11.77
N VAL A 302 5.65 -0.10 11.21
CA VAL A 302 5.34 1.19 10.59
C VAL A 302 4.47 0.99 9.34
N SER A 303 4.83 0.06 8.43
CA SER A 303 4.05 -0.23 7.23
C SER A 303 2.65 -0.76 7.56
N THR A 304 2.56 -1.67 8.54
CA THR A 304 1.28 -2.20 9.03
C THR A 304 0.41 -1.09 9.63
N GLN A 305 0.98 -0.14 10.37
CA GLN A 305 0.24 0.97 10.93
C GLN A 305 -0.28 1.93 9.84
N ARG A 306 0.50 2.20 8.79
CA ARG A 306 0.04 3.00 7.64
C ARG A 306 -1.14 2.35 6.92
N VAL A 307 -1.06 1.06 6.68
CA VAL A 307 -2.15 0.28 6.07
C VAL A 307 -3.38 0.30 6.99
N SER A 308 -3.18 0.13 8.31
CA SER A 308 -4.28 0.14 9.24
C SER A 308 -5.03 1.45 9.30
N ASN A 309 -4.33 2.55 9.23
CA ASN A 309 -4.97 3.87 9.25
C ASN A 309 -5.99 4.03 8.11
N ILE A 310 -5.81 3.34 6.97
CA ILE A 310 -6.82 3.32 5.91
C ILE A 310 -8.05 2.49 6.30
N PHE A 311 -7.82 1.31 6.92
CA PHE A 311 -8.94 0.45 7.33
C PHE A 311 -9.73 1.03 8.52
N ASP A 312 -9.07 1.82 9.37
CA ASP A 312 -9.67 2.46 10.53
C ASP A 312 -10.46 3.74 10.17
N GLU A 313 -10.26 4.28 8.95
CA GLU A 313 -11.07 5.41 8.47
C GLU A 313 -12.56 5.03 8.39
N PRO A 314 -13.46 5.92 8.78
CA PRO A 314 -14.88 5.66 8.68
C PRO A 314 -15.28 5.41 7.22
N SER A 315 -15.98 4.31 6.98
CA SER A 315 -16.60 4.06 5.68
C SER A 315 -17.89 4.83 5.59
N ILE A 316 -18.14 5.44 4.45
CA ILE A 316 -19.48 5.90 4.12
C ILE A 316 -20.36 4.64 4.15
N THR A 317 -21.37 4.64 5.00
CA THR A 317 -22.41 3.62 4.94
C THR A 317 -22.97 3.67 3.52
N GLN A 318 -22.91 2.57 2.77
CA GLN A 318 -23.53 2.52 1.45
C GLN A 318 -25.02 2.77 1.66
N LYS A 319 -25.39 4.04 1.51
CA LYS A 319 -26.79 4.43 1.46
C LYS A 319 -27.35 3.83 0.16
N SER A 320 -28.52 3.25 0.20
CA SER A 320 -29.17 2.73 -1.01
C SER A 320 -29.44 3.87 -1.97
N ALA A 321 -29.00 3.73 -3.22
CA ALA A 321 -29.31 4.72 -4.24
C ALA A 321 -30.80 4.63 -4.61
N THR A 322 -31.53 5.70 -4.37
CA THR A 322 -32.99 5.75 -4.55
C THR A 322 -33.34 6.79 -5.60
N GLU A 323 -34.39 6.52 -6.40
CA GLU A 323 -34.96 7.52 -7.29
C GLU A 323 -35.62 8.62 -6.48
N ILE A 324 -35.43 9.86 -6.91
CA ILE A 324 -36.05 11.03 -6.27
C ILE A 324 -36.74 11.91 -7.28
N ASP A 325 -37.80 12.56 -6.83
CA ASP A 325 -38.60 13.49 -7.60
C ASP A 325 -38.46 14.94 -7.13
N GLU A 326 -37.94 15.14 -5.90
CA GLU A 326 -37.89 16.47 -5.31
C GLU A 326 -36.72 16.59 -4.30
N ILE A 327 -36.08 17.76 -4.25
CA ILE A 327 -35.09 18.16 -3.28
C ILE A 327 -35.57 19.42 -2.58
N VAL A 328 -35.64 19.38 -1.24
CA VAL A 328 -36.00 20.53 -0.42
C VAL A 328 -34.85 20.79 0.55
N THR A 329 -34.39 22.04 0.65
CA THR A 329 -33.41 22.44 1.65
C THR A 329 -34.07 23.45 2.62
N GLU A 330 -33.80 23.26 3.91
CA GLU A 330 -34.28 24.12 4.98
C GLU A 330 -33.11 24.71 5.77
N ASN A 331 -32.96 26.05 5.70
CA ASN A 331 -31.92 26.82 6.39
C ASN A 331 -30.52 26.22 6.21
N LEU A 332 -30.25 25.72 4.99
CA LEU A 332 -29.01 25.01 4.66
C LEU A 332 -27.79 25.90 4.88
N THR A 333 -26.92 25.48 5.79
CA THR A 333 -25.69 26.20 6.12
C THR A 333 -24.51 25.26 6.13
N TYR A 334 -23.40 25.68 5.51
CA TYR A 334 -22.14 24.93 5.49
C TYR A 334 -20.95 25.83 5.78
N LYS A 335 -20.08 25.41 6.71
CA LYS A 335 -18.91 26.15 7.15
C LYS A 335 -17.62 25.35 6.94
N ILE A 336 -16.59 26.02 6.46
CA ILE A 336 -15.23 25.49 6.36
C ILE A 336 -14.33 26.35 7.26
N ASN A 337 -13.64 25.74 8.22
CA ASN A 337 -12.76 26.44 9.17
C ASN A 337 -13.45 27.64 9.84
N ASN A 338 -14.69 27.47 10.30
CA ASN A 338 -15.54 28.51 10.90
C ASN A 338 -15.95 29.66 9.97
N LYS A 339 -15.58 29.62 8.68
CA LYS A 339 -16.06 30.57 7.68
C LYS A 339 -17.29 29.98 6.98
N SER A 340 -18.38 30.72 6.94
CA SER A 340 -19.58 30.32 6.25
C SER A 340 -19.35 30.37 4.74
N VAL A 341 -19.68 29.29 4.06
CA VAL A 341 -19.62 29.17 2.58
C VAL A 341 -21.03 29.21 2.00
N ILE A 342 -21.97 28.58 2.68
CA ILE A 342 -23.42 28.63 2.36
C ILE A 342 -24.13 29.05 3.65
N GLU A 343 -25.07 30.00 3.55
CA GLU A 343 -25.83 30.50 4.70
C GLU A 343 -27.33 30.50 4.43
N ASN A 344 -28.09 29.83 5.31
CA ASN A 344 -29.56 29.86 5.38
C ASN A 344 -30.25 29.70 4.03
N LEU A 345 -29.73 28.80 3.18
CA LEU A 345 -30.26 28.61 1.83
C LEU A 345 -31.47 27.69 1.86
N ASN A 346 -32.58 28.19 1.34
CA ASN A 346 -33.84 27.44 1.16
C ASN A 346 -34.10 27.26 -0.33
N LEU A 347 -34.13 26.02 -0.78
CA LEU A 347 -34.36 25.66 -2.17
C LEU A 347 -35.44 24.60 -2.28
N HIS A 348 -36.18 24.66 -3.37
CA HIS A 348 -37.13 23.66 -3.77
C HIS A 348 -36.92 23.35 -5.25
N ILE A 349 -36.51 22.12 -5.55
CA ILE A 349 -36.14 21.63 -6.89
C ILE A 349 -37.01 20.41 -7.16
N ASN A 350 -37.90 20.51 -8.15
CA ASN A 350 -38.80 19.44 -8.51
C ASN A 350 -38.29 18.63 -9.70
N LYS A 351 -38.78 17.40 -9.87
CA LYS A 351 -38.64 16.62 -11.10
C LYS A 351 -39.07 17.46 -12.30
N LYS A 352 -38.38 17.23 -13.42
CA LYS A 352 -38.58 17.98 -14.68
C LYS A 352 -38.11 19.43 -14.63
N SER A 353 -37.45 19.89 -13.57
CA SER A 353 -36.91 21.24 -13.51
C SER A 353 -35.41 21.27 -13.72
N SER A 354 -34.95 22.37 -14.29
CA SER A 354 -33.54 22.69 -14.45
C SER A 354 -33.17 23.92 -13.64
N LEU A 355 -31.99 23.86 -13.00
CA LEU A 355 -31.45 24.88 -12.12
C LEU A 355 -30.03 25.25 -12.53
N ALA A 356 -29.77 26.52 -12.80
CA ALA A 356 -28.41 27.02 -12.92
C ALA A 356 -27.92 27.71 -11.63
N ILE A 357 -26.73 27.36 -11.18
CA ILE A 357 -26.02 27.99 -10.07
C ILE A 357 -24.89 28.83 -10.65
N ILE A 358 -25.06 30.14 -10.62
CA ILE A 358 -24.10 31.09 -11.20
C ILE A 358 -23.42 31.88 -10.09
N GLY A 359 -22.16 32.19 -10.21
CA GLY A 359 -21.41 33.00 -9.25
C GLY A 359 -19.91 33.00 -9.56
N LYS A 360 -19.15 33.83 -8.85
CA LYS A 360 -17.69 33.90 -8.98
C LYS A 360 -17.02 32.60 -8.56
N THR A 361 -15.78 32.41 -9.01
CA THR A 361 -14.96 31.28 -8.55
C THR A 361 -14.71 31.40 -7.05
N GLY A 362 -14.88 30.28 -6.31
CA GLY A 362 -14.67 30.26 -4.86
C GLY A 362 -15.87 30.64 -3.99
N VAL A 363 -17.02 31.05 -4.56
CA VAL A 363 -18.22 31.44 -3.79
C VAL A 363 -18.98 30.26 -3.17
N GLY A 364 -18.58 29.01 -3.46
CA GLY A 364 -19.20 27.83 -2.88
C GLY A 364 -20.14 27.05 -3.81
N LYS A 365 -20.12 27.29 -5.13
CA LYS A 365 -20.98 26.57 -6.09
C LYS A 365 -20.84 25.05 -6.03
N SER A 366 -19.61 24.53 -6.15
CA SER A 366 -19.34 23.09 -6.05
C SER A 366 -19.63 22.53 -4.65
N THR A 367 -19.50 23.35 -3.61
CA THR A 367 -19.91 22.98 -2.25
C THR A 367 -21.42 22.79 -2.16
N LEU A 368 -22.20 23.71 -2.74
CA LEU A 368 -23.65 23.58 -2.77
C LEU A 368 -24.09 22.34 -3.54
N THR A 369 -23.48 22.09 -4.70
CA THR A 369 -23.81 20.88 -5.49
C THR A 369 -23.44 19.60 -4.76
N ASN A 370 -22.32 19.55 -4.07
CA ASN A 370 -21.93 18.39 -3.26
C ASN A 370 -22.91 18.16 -2.08
N LEU A 371 -23.45 19.22 -1.49
CA LEU A 371 -24.52 19.14 -0.50
C LEU A 371 -25.80 18.58 -1.11
N LEU A 372 -26.27 19.16 -2.25
CA LEU A 372 -27.48 18.71 -2.96
C LEU A 372 -27.35 17.27 -3.50
N ALA A 373 -26.14 16.84 -3.80
CA ALA A 373 -25.82 15.47 -4.20
C ALA A 373 -25.74 14.48 -3.02
N GLY A 374 -25.77 14.97 -1.77
CA GLY A 374 -25.59 14.14 -0.57
C GLY A 374 -24.17 13.60 -0.39
N LEU A 375 -23.18 14.20 -1.07
CA LEU A 375 -21.76 13.82 -0.98
C LEU A 375 -21.09 14.36 0.28
N ILE A 376 -21.58 15.49 0.80
CA ILE A 376 -21.15 16.09 2.06
C ILE A 376 -22.37 16.43 2.92
N GLU A 377 -22.20 16.41 4.25
CA GLU A 377 -23.28 16.74 5.18
C GLU A 377 -23.25 18.24 5.54
N PRO A 378 -24.42 18.90 5.71
CA PRO A 378 -24.48 20.30 6.11
C PRO A 378 -24.00 20.49 7.55
N THR A 379 -23.47 21.69 7.87
CA THR A 379 -23.08 22.06 9.25
C THR A 379 -24.32 22.33 10.11
N SER A 380 -25.37 22.93 9.52
CA SER A 380 -26.69 23.12 10.13
C SER A 380 -27.75 23.26 9.04
N GLY A 381 -29.03 23.14 9.41
CA GLY A 381 -30.13 22.98 8.46
C GLY A 381 -30.26 21.54 7.97
N SER A 382 -31.12 21.30 6.97
CA SER A 382 -31.38 19.96 6.45
C SER A 382 -31.57 19.95 4.94
N ILE A 383 -31.37 18.76 4.35
CA ILE A 383 -31.70 18.47 2.95
C ILE A 383 -32.64 17.26 2.97
N HIS A 384 -33.78 17.40 2.40
CA HIS A 384 -34.81 16.37 2.31
C HIS A 384 -35.00 15.96 0.85
N TYR A 385 -35.03 14.68 0.62
CA TYR A 385 -35.29 14.08 -0.69
C TYR A 385 -36.64 13.37 -0.66
N TYR A 386 -37.44 13.57 -1.69
CA TYR A 386 -38.78 12.96 -1.78
C TYR A 386 -38.87 12.11 -3.05
N ASN A 387 -39.64 11.01 -2.94
CA ASN A 387 -40.09 10.20 -4.06
C ASN A 387 -41.61 9.99 -3.90
N GLU A 388 -42.41 10.34 -4.91
CA GLU A 388 -43.88 10.27 -4.87
C GLU A 388 -44.47 10.84 -3.56
N LEU A 389 -44.04 12.04 -3.16
CA LEU A 389 -44.42 12.75 -1.94
C LEU A 389 -44.03 12.08 -0.61
N LYS A 390 -43.25 11.01 -0.64
CA LYS A 390 -42.71 10.39 0.56
C LYS A 390 -41.24 10.80 0.75
N GLU A 391 -40.94 11.26 1.94
CA GLU A 391 -39.56 11.55 2.30
C GLU A 391 -38.74 10.26 2.33
N ILE A 392 -37.56 10.30 1.69
CA ILE A 392 -36.63 9.18 1.64
C ILE A 392 -35.85 9.13 2.95
N SER A 393 -35.66 7.94 3.47
CA SER A 393 -34.91 7.75 4.74
C SER A 393 -33.51 8.34 4.66
N SER A 394 -32.99 8.84 5.80
CA SER A 394 -31.64 9.39 5.95
C SER A 394 -30.51 8.40 5.54
N ASN A 395 -30.84 7.12 5.37
CA ASN A 395 -29.92 6.07 4.92
C ASN A 395 -29.90 5.90 3.39
N SER A 396 -30.58 6.74 2.63
CA SER A 396 -30.58 6.71 1.17
C SER A 396 -29.91 7.94 0.60
N ILE A 397 -29.29 7.80 -0.57
CA ILE A 397 -28.78 8.90 -1.38
C ILE A 397 -29.51 8.91 -2.72
N PRO A 398 -29.65 10.08 -3.36
CA PRO A 398 -30.25 10.13 -4.69
C PRO A 398 -29.41 9.34 -5.71
N LYS A 399 -30.08 8.68 -6.66
CA LYS A 399 -29.42 8.21 -7.87
C LYS A 399 -29.00 9.42 -8.69
N LEU A 400 -27.71 9.70 -8.78
CA LEU A 400 -27.18 10.87 -9.43
C LEU A 400 -26.10 10.54 -10.46
N SER A 401 -26.06 11.31 -11.52
CA SER A 401 -24.96 11.36 -12.47
C SER A 401 -24.32 12.74 -12.42
N TYR A 402 -23.01 12.81 -12.14
CA TYR A 402 -22.31 14.05 -11.87
C TYR A 402 -21.06 14.19 -12.73
N MET A 403 -21.07 15.15 -13.64
CA MET A 403 -19.89 15.59 -14.36
C MET A 403 -19.13 16.63 -13.53
N MET A 404 -18.01 16.24 -12.93
CA MET A 404 -17.16 17.16 -12.17
C MET A 404 -16.28 18.02 -13.09
N GLN A 405 -15.82 19.18 -12.59
CA GLN A 405 -14.95 20.10 -13.33
C GLN A 405 -13.69 19.43 -13.89
N ASN A 406 -13.00 18.63 -13.08
CA ASN A 406 -11.76 17.92 -13.43
C ASN A 406 -11.98 16.40 -13.38
N GLU A 407 -12.96 15.90 -14.10
CA GLU A 407 -13.24 14.47 -14.12
C GLU A 407 -12.22 13.70 -14.95
N PHE A 408 -11.86 12.51 -14.47
CA PHE A 408 -10.83 11.68 -15.07
C PHE A 408 -11.36 10.84 -16.23
N LEU A 409 -10.65 10.82 -17.36
CA LEU A 409 -10.86 9.89 -18.46
C LEU A 409 -9.84 8.76 -18.39
N PHE A 410 -10.33 7.53 -18.40
CA PHE A 410 -9.49 6.35 -18.36
C PHE A 410 -8.80 6.10 -19.71
N ASP A 411 -7.59 5.56 -19.67
CA ASP A 411 -6.82 5.18 -20.87
C ASP A 411 -7.43 3.94 -21.53
N THR A 412 -8.61 4.10 -22.09
CA THR A 412 -9.38 3.09 -22.83
C THR A 412 -10.01 3.72 -24.07
N THR A 413 -10.96 3.03 -24.73
CA THR A 413 -11.73 3.57 -25.85
C THR A 413 -12.77 4.59 -25.38
N ILE A 414 -13.30 5.41 -26.30
CA ILE A 414 -14.42 6.33 -26.05
C ILE A 414 -15.61 5.54 -25.50
N GLU A 415 -15.97 4.45 -26.17
CA GLU A 415 -17.10 3.60 -25.77
C GLU A 415 -16.97 3.11 -24.33
N LYS A 416 -15.81 2.55 -23.95
CA LYS A 416 -15.60 2.09 -22.57
C LYS A 416 -15.70 3.21 -21.54
N ASN A 417 -15.23 4.42 -21.87
CA ASN A 417 -15.35 5.58 -21.01
C ASN A 417 -16.82 6.00 -20.82
N ILE A 418 -17.65 5.95 -21.84
CA ILE A 418 -19.08 6.27 -21.76
C ILE A 418 -19.84 5.17 -21.00
N ARG A 419 -19.58 3.89 -21.31
CA ARG A 419 -20.23 2.74 -20.64
C ARG A 419 -19.84 2.56 -19.17
N LEU A 420 -18.87 3.31 -18.64
CA LEU A 420 -18.61 3.34 -17.19
C LEU A 420 -19.83 3.82 -16.38
N ALA A 421 -20.64 4.72 -16.92
CA ALA A 421 -21.84 5.19 -16.25
C ALA A 421 -23.00 4.19 -16.36
N ASN A 422 -23.02 3.38 -17.43
CA ASN A 422 -24.07 2.38 -17.66
C ASN A 422 -23.52 1.24 -18.52
N SER A 423 -23.21 0.10 -17.87
CA SER A 423 -22.70 -1.10 -18.54
C SER A 423 -23.70 -1.74 -19.52
N ASP A 424 -25.00 -1.54 -19.25
CA ASP A 424 -26.11 -2.15 -20.00
C ASP A 424 -26.65 -1.24 -21.11
N LEU A 425 -25.92 -0.16 -21.42
CA LEU A 425 -26.32 0.79 -22.48
C LEU A 425 -26.44 0.06 -23.83
N THR A 426 -27.64 0.14 -24.43
CA THR A 426 -27.89 -0.44 -25.75
C THR A 426 -27.06 0.25 -26.83
N GLU A 427 -26.83 -0.43 -27.94
CA GLU A 427 -26.08 0.14 -29.07
C GLU A 427 -26.81 1.33 -29.71
N GLU A 428 -28.13 1.30 -29.69
CA GLU A 428 -28.97 2.38 -30.18
C GLU A 428 -28.83 3.65 -29.32
N ASN A 429 -28.98 3.51 -28.00
CA ASN A 429 -28.76 4.62 -27.04
C ASN A 429 -27.33 5.15 -27.07
N TYR A 430 -26.34 4.26 -27.24
CA TYR A 430 -24.95 4.67 -27.38
C TYR A 430 -24.74 5.58 -28.58
N ARG A 431 -25.30 5.22 -29.76
CA ARG A 431 -25.23 6.05 -30.98
C ARG A 431 -25.97 7.37 -30.84
N GLU A 432 -27.13 7.36 -30.19
CA GLU A 432 -27.87 8.59 -29.89
C GLU A 432 -27.04 9.54 -29.01
N ILE A 433 -26.40 9.03 -27.98
CA ILE A 433 -25.50 9.82 -27.11
C ILE A 433 -24.30 10.39 -27.88
N LEU A 434 -23.71 9.60 -28.78
CA LEU A 434 -22.64 10.09 -29.65
C LEU A 434 -23.11 11.23 -30.56
N ASP A 435 -24.32 11.14 -31.11
CA ASP A 435 -24.90 12.21 -31.93
C ASP A 435 -25.16 13.48 -31.12
N ILE A 436 -25.80 13.34 -29.95
CA ILE A 436 -26.06 14.46 -29.04
C ILE A 436 -24.80 15.22 -28.69
N CYS A 437 -23.70 14.51 -28.41
CA CYS A 437 -22.42 15.10 -28.02
C CYS A 437 -21.49 15.40 -29.21
N GLU A 438 -21.96 15.27 -30.44
CA GLU A 438 -21.15 15.47 -31.67
C GLU A 438 -19.83 14.65 -31.65
N LEU A 439 -19.92 13.37 -31.23
CA LEU A 439 -18.77 12.47 -31.11
C LEU A 439 -18.66 11.41 -32.21
N ILE A 440 -19.63 11.32 -33.13
CA ILE A 440 -19.71 10.26 -34.16
C ILE A 440 -18.44 10.22 -35.03
N GLU A 441 -17.97 11.38 -35.51
CA GLU A 441 -16.77 11.44 -36.34
C GLU A 441 -15.50 11.12 -35.54
N LEU A 442 -15.42 11.62 -34.31
CA LEU A 442 -14.29 11.34 -33.42
C LEU A 442 -14.19 9.84 -33.14
N GLU A 443 -15.32 9.22 -32.81
CA GLU A 443 -15.37 7.77 -32.53
C GLU A 443 -14.94 6.96 -33.75
N LYS A 444 -15.38 7.32 -34.96
CA LYS A 444 -14.95 6.66 -36.20
C LYS A 444 -13.44 6.79 -36.44
N ASN A 445 -12.87 7.96 -36.16
CA ASN A 445 -11.45 8.23 -36.38
C ASN A 445 -10.53 7.52 -35.39
N ILE A 446 -10.98 7.35 -34.14
CA ILE A 446 -10.19 6.75 -33.06
C ILE A 446 -10.65 5.32 -32.75
N LYS A 447 -11.57 4.77 -33.53
CA LYS A 447 -12.24 3.48 -33.32
C LYS A 447 -11.29 2.40 -32.77
N ASN A 448 -11.63 1.84 -31.61
CA ASN A 448 -10.85 0.83 -30.87
C ASN A 448 -9.47 1.28 -30.39
N SER A 449 -9.08 2.54 -30.55
CA SER A 449 -7.83 3.07 -29.99
C SER A 449 -8.05 3.65 -28.61
N SER A 450 -7.03 3.55 -27.77
CA SER A 450 -6.99 4.25 -26.48
C SER A 450 -6.89 5.76 -26.66
N ILE A 451 -7.65 6.51 -25.85
CA ILE A 451 -7.62 7.99 -25.83
C ILE A 451 -6.40 8.56 -25.08
N GLY A 452 -5.54 7.71 -24.54
CA GLY A 452 -4.37 8.07 -23.75
C GLY A 452 -4.71 8.40 -22.30
N GLU A 453 -3.68 8.42 -21.46
CA GLU A 453 -3.82 8.72 -20.03
C GLU A 453 -4.50 10.09 -19.83
N ALA A 454 -5.54 10.13 -19.03
CA ALA A 454 -6.38 11.31 -18.79
C ALA A 454 -6.89 12.00 -20.09
N GLY A 455 -7.00 11.25 -21.21
CA GLY A 455 -7.43 11.79 -22.50
C GLY A 455 -6.36 12.63 -23.20
N ALA A 456 -5.07 12.32 -23.03
CA ALA A 456 -3.95 13.11 -23.56
C ALA A 456 -3.94 13.25 -25.09
N LYS A 457 -4.61 12.34 -25.83
CA LYS A 457 -4.72 12.39 -27.29
C LYS A 457 -5.90 13.23 -27.78
N LEU A 458 -6.70 13.79 -26.89
CA LEU A 458 -7.91 14.55 -27.19
C LEU A 458 -7.70 16.05 -27.00
N SER A 459 -8.38 16.85 -27.80
CA SER A 459 -8.56 18.27 -27.52
C SER A 459 -9.39 18.52 -26.26
N GLY A 460 -9.34 19.72 -25.70
CA GLY A 460 -10.15 20.08 -24.53
C GLY A 460 -11.66 19.92 -24.77
N GLY A 461 -12.14 20.33 -25.94
CA GLY A 461 -13.55 20.20 -26.34
C GLY A 461 -13.98 18.74 -26.53
N GLU A 462 -13.16 17.89 -27.17
CA GLU A 462 -13.44 16.46 -27.32
C GLU A 462 -13.50 15.76 -25.97
N ARG A 463 -12.56 16.07 -25.07
CA ARG A 463 -12.58 15.54 -23.69
C ARG A 463 -13.87 15.92 -22.99
N LYS A 464 -14.27 17.17 -23.07
CA LYS A 464 -15.50 17.67 -22.45
C LYS A 464 -16.73 16.97 -22.98
N ARG A 465 -16.84 16.79 -24.32
CA ARG A 465 -17.96 16.08 -24.95
C ARG A 465 -18.07 14.63 -24.51
N ILE A 466 -16.94 13.92 -24.33
CA ILE A 466 -16.94 12.54 -23.80
C ILE A 466 -17.42 12.52 -22.34
N LEU A 467 -17.05 13.50 -21.51
CA LEU A 467 -17.54 13.60 -20.14
C LEU A 467 -19.06 13.87 -20.09
N ILE A 468 -19.58 14.74 -20.95
CA ILE A 468 -21.02 14.95 -21.10
C ILE A 468 -21.71 13.65 -21.53
N ALA A 469 -21.18 12.96 -22.54
CA ALA A 469 -21.70 11.69 -23.03
C ALA A 469 -21.74 10.62 -21.93
N ARG A 470 -20.68 10.53 -21.11
CA ARG A 470 -20.65 9.63 -19.94
C ARG A 470 -21.74 9.98 -18.94
N THR A 471 -21.92 11.26 -18.64
CA THR A 471 -22.92 11.72 -17.66
C THR A 471 -24.34 11.38 -18.12
N ILE A 472 -24.71 11.69 -19.37
CA ILE A 472 -26.04 11.41 -19.89
C ILE A 472 -26.30 9.92 -20.16
N ALA A 473 -25.28 9.09 -20.21
CA ALA A 473 -25.39 7.64 -20.38
C ALA A 473 -26.00 6.92 -19.16
N ASP A 474 -25.98 7.54 -17.98
CA ASP A 474 -26.62 6.97 -16.78
C ASP A 474 -28.15 7.18 -16.80
N THR A 475 -28.83 6.34 -17.55
CA THR A 475 -30.30 6.40 -17.68
C THR A 475 -31.05 6.18 -16.36
N ASN A 476 -30.40 5.58 -15.36
CA ASN A 476 -30.97 5.28 -14.05
C ASN A 476 -30.88 6.47 -13.07
N ALA A 477 -30.11 7.50 -13.39
CA ALA A 477 -29.99 8.68 -12.54
C ALA A 477 -31.30 9.47 -12.49
N SER A 478 -31.62 10.00 -11.30
CA SER A 478 -32.76 10.93 -11.08
C SER A 478 -32.33 12.39 -11.16
N ILE A 479 -31.06 12.63 -10.79
CA ILE A 479 -30.40 13.94 -10.79
C ILE A 479 -29.21 13.91 -11.74
N PHE A 480 -29.10 14.93 -12.58
CA PHE A 480 -27.94 15.18 -13.43
C PHE A 480 -27.29 16.50 -13.01
N ILE A 481 -26.01 16.46 -12.74
CA ILE A 481 -25.22 17.63 -12.33
C ILE A 481 -24.10 17.84 -13.35
N PHE A 482 -23.99 19.07 -13.85
CA PHE A 482 -22.96 19.46 -14.81
C PHE A 482 -22.14 20.62 -14.25
N ASP A 483 -20.86 20.39 -13.95
CA ASP A 483 -19.95 21.42 -13.47
C ASP A 483 -19.11 21.99 -14.63
N GLU A 484 -19.37 23.26 -14.95
CA GLU A 484 -18.74 24.01 -16.04
C GLU A 484 -18.88 23.32 -17.43
N LEU A 485 -20.10 22.97 -17.83
CA LEU A 485 -20.38 22.32 -19.11
C LEU A 485 -19.88 23.14 -20.30
N SER A 486 -19.99 24.46 -20.23
CA SER A 486 -19.57 25.39 -21.30
C SER A 486 -18.04 25.48 -21.44
N SER A 487 -17.26 25.04 -20.45
CA SER A 487 -15.81 25.18 -20.50
C SER A 487 -15.19 24.33 -21.62
N SER A 488 -14.26 24.92 -22.36
CA SER A 488 -13.57 24.29 -23.51
C SER A 488 -14.42 23.97 -24.73
N LEU A 489 -15.70 24.39 -24.75
CA LEU A 489 -16.59 24.33 -25.92
C LEU A 489 -16.75 25.71 -26.53
N ASP A 490 -16.85 25.77 -27.86
CA ASP A 490 -17.29 26.98 -28.53
C ASP A 490 -18.81 27.19 -28.32
N SER A 491 -19.28 28.45 -28.41
CA SER A 491 -20.66 28.80 -28.08
C SER A 491 -21.70 28.04 -28.91
N LYS A 492 -21.41 27.79 -30.20
CA LYS A 492 -22.34 27.08 -31.08
C LYS A 492 -22.48 25.60 -30.72
N THR A 493 -21.36 24.95 -30.44
CA THR A 493 -21.33 23.55 -29.97
C THR A 493 -21.99 23.43 -28.61
N PHE A 494 -21.73 24.38 -27.70
CA PHE A 494 -22.40 24.42 -26.39
C PHE A 494 -23.92 24.52 -26.51
N GLU A 495 -24.46 25.50 -27.30
CA GLU A 495 -25.88 25.70 -27.51
C GLU A 495 -26.58 24.45 -28.06
N LYS A 496 -26.00 23.82 -29.06
CA LYS A 496 -26.54 22.57 -29.64
C LYS A 496 -26.57 21.43 -28.66
N ILE A 497 -25.49 21.24 -27.88
CA ILE A 497 -25.39 20.14 -26.90
C ILE A 497 -26.40 20.38 -25.78
N ILE A 498 -26.45 21.59 -25.23
CA ILE A 498 -27.36 21.88 -24.11
C ILE A 498 -28.84 21.74 -24.48
N GLU A 499 -29.27 22.20 -25.67
CA GLU A 499 -30.64 22.00 -26.17
C GLU A 499 -31.01 20.52 -26.25
N ARG A 500 -30.12 19.68 -26.78
CA ARG A 500 -30.32 18.24 -26.90
C ARG A 500 -30.29 17.55 -25.53
N VAL A 501 -29.39 17.92 -24.65
CA VAL A 501 -29.30 17.40 -23.26
C VAL A 501 -30.57 17.76 -22.50
N GLU A 502 -31.06 19.00 -22.58
CA GLU A 502 -32.30 19.42 -21.95
C GLU A 502 -33.51 18.63 -22.49
N SER A 503 -33.58 18.35 -23.79
CA SER A 503 -34.63 17.57 -24.42
C SER A 503 -34.67 16.13 -23.89
N ILE A 504 -33.56 15.43 -23.83
CA ILE A 504 -33.52 14.02 -23.38
C ILE A 504 -33.69 13.87 -21.87
N LEU A 505 -33.26 14.86 -21.09
CA LEU A 505 -33.31 14.86 -19.63
C LEU A 505 -34.54 15.62 -19.08
N GLN A 506 -35.51 16.01 -19.91
CA GLN A 506 -36.69 16.82 -19.51
C GLN A 506 -37.51 16.24 -18.34
N ASN A 507 -37.47 14.92 -18.14
CA ASN A 507 -38.16 14.21 -17.06
C ASN A 507 -37.29 14.01 -15.80
N LYS A 508 -36.11 14.61 -15.71
CA LYS A 508 -35.13 14.47 -14.62
C LYS A 508 -34.90 15.83 -13.96
N ILE A 509 -34.23 15.80 -12.78
CA ILE A 509 -33.69 17.00 -12.13
C ILE A 509 -32.36 17.31 -12.80
N ARG A 510 -32.16 18.54 -13.27
CA ARG A 510 -30.90 18.99 -13.92
C ARG A 510 -30.35 20.18 -13.18
N ILE A 511 -29.05 20.12 -12.79
CA ILE A 511 -28.36 21.18 -12.07
C ILE A 511 -27.10 21.54 -12.85
N TYR A 512 -26.94 22.80 -13.20
CA TYR A 512 -25.81 23.34 -13.93
C TYR A 512 -25.04 24.32 -13.07
N ILE A 513 -23.74 24.12 -12.97
CA ILE A 513 -22.81 25.10 -12.37
C ILE A 513 -22.13 25.80 -13.52
N GLU A 514 -22.31 27.11 -13.65
CA GLU A 514 -21.77 27.86 -14.75
C GLU A 514 -21.23 29.24 -14.34
N HIS A 515 -20.30 29.73 -15.14
CA HIS A 515 -19.85 31.11 -15.09
C HIS A 515 -20.47 31.95 -16.21
N ASN A 516 -20.88 31.29 -17.28
CA ASN A 516 -21.44 31.93 -18.45
C ASN A 516 -22.96 32.09 -18.30
N LYS A 517 -23.45 33.31 -18.49
CA LYS A 517 -24.86 33.63 -18.44
C LYS A 517 -25.69 33.02 -19.58
N LEU A 518 -25.04 32.51 -20.64
CA LEU A 518 -25.76 31.84 -21.73
C LEU A 518 -26.66 30.70 -21.24
N ILE A 519 -26.31 30.03 -20.15
CA ILE A 519 -27.09 28.95 -19.56
C ILE A 519 -28.48 29.42 -19.10
N GLU A 520 -28.67 30.72 -18.76
CA GLU A 520 -29.92 31.28 -18.29
C GLU A 520 -31.08 31.14 -19.31
N GLN A 521 -30.73 30.98 -20.59
CA GLN A 521 -31.71 30.82 -21.68
C GLN A 521 -32.26 29.39 -21.78
N PHE A 522 -31.63 28.42 -21.15
CA PHE A 522 -31.91 27.00 -21.27
C PHE A 522 -32.45 26.37 -19.99
N VAL A 523 -32.51 27.10 -18.87
CA VAL A 523 -32.90 26.57 -17.57
C VAL A 523 -34.13 27.27 -17.01
N ASP A 524 -34.91 26.54 -16.17
CA ASP A 524 -36.14 27.06 -15.57
C ASP A 524 -35.89 28.05 -14.42
N LYS A 525 -34.81 27.81 -13.66
CA LYS A 525 -34.45 28.62 -12.47
C LYS A 525 -32.98 28.95 -12.46
N VAL A 526 -32.66 30.15 -11.94
CA VAL A 526 -31.27 30.62 -11.76
C VAL A 526 -31.08 31.07 -10.34
N ILE A 527 -29.97 30.60 -9.72
CA ILE A 527 -29.52 31.07 -8.41
C ILE A 527 -28.18 31.79 -8.59
N LEU A 528 -28.14 33.03 -8.14
CA LEU A 528 -26.95 33.82 -8.10
C LEU A 528 -26.34 33.72 -6.71
N LEU A 529 -25.23 32.95 -6.55
CA LEU A 529 -24.45 32.96 -5.32
C LEU A 529 -23.60 34.21 -5.29
N LYS A 530 -23.83 35.03 -4.26
CA LYS A 530 -23.07 36.27 -3.99
C LYS A 530 -22.04 36.03 -2.89
N ASP A 531 -20.97 36.83 -2.93
CA ASP A 531 -19.91 36.82 -1.90
C ASP A 531 -20.46 37.14 -0.51
#